data_d6a8fd22bdb07101cbb0dcaae7b6daa0
#
_entry.id   d6a8fd22bdb07101cbb0dcaae7b6daa0
#
_cell.length_a   1.000
_cell.length_b   1.000
_cell.length_c   1.000
_cell.angle_alpha   90.00
_cell.angle_beta   90.00
_cell.angle_gamma   90.00
#
_symmetry.space_group_name_H-M   'P 1'
#
loop_
_entity.id
_entity.type
_entity.pdbx_description
1 polymer ?
#
loop_
_entity_poly.entity_id
_entity_poly.type
_entity_poly.pdbx_seq_one_letter_code
_entity_poly.pdbx_strand_id
1 'polypeptide(L)'
;DLLCLDDVDYQRFRVQARGAEWQEPFLAQPLAVRRAQARGIRQESEARKQSGAIYADVDGPAAIQWLTAAHAHTLIHGHTHKPASHALTPGLQRVVLSDWDAAANPPRAEVLRLTAQGLERVNWAPMYERS
;
A
#
# COMPACT_ATOMS: atom_id res chain seq x y z
N ASP A 1 4.01 -2.99 0.22
CA ASP A 1 4.00 -4.28 -0.49
C ASP A 1 5.27 -5.11 -0.27
N LEU A 2 6.45 -4.49 -0.20
CA LEU A 2 7.74 -5.19 0.03
C LEU A 2 7.78 -5.98 1.34
N LEU A 3 7.07 -5.50 2.34
CA LEU A 3 7.04 -6.08 3.68
C LEU A 3 5.80 -6.96 3.93
N CYS A 4 4.92 -7.17 2.93
CA CYS A 4 3.81 -8.11 3.00
C CYS A 4 4.30 -9.49 2.56
N LEU A 5 5.10 -10.15 3.39
CA LEU A 5 5.84 -11.36 3.04
C LEU A 5 4.92 -12.56 2.81
N ASP A 6 3.77 -12.60 3.48
CA ASP A 6 2.79 -13.69 3.35
C ASP A 6 1.99 -13.64 2.04
N ASP A 7 2.02 -12.52 1.29
CA ASP A 7 1.45 -12.47 -0.06
C ASP A 7 2.44 -13.02 -1.10
N VAL A 8 2.64 -14.33 -1.04
CA VAL A 8 3.62 -15.04 -1.86
C VAL A 8 3.37 -14.85 -3.36
N ASP A 9 2.11 -14.87 -3.78
CA ASP A 9 1.75 -14.70 -5.20
C ASP A 9 2.09 -13.29 -5.69
N TYR A 10 1.80 -12.29 -4.87
CA TYR A 10 2.19 -10.91 -5.19
C TYR A 10 3.71 -10.74 -5.23
N GLN A 11 4.44 -11.34 -4.29
CA GLN A 11 5.91 -11.27 -4.28
C GLN A 11 6.51 -11.90 -5.54
N ARG A 12 5.98 -13.05 -5.98
CA ARG A 12 6.39 -13.70 -7.25
C ARG A 12 6.08 -12.80 -8.46
N PHE A 13 4.85 -12.30 -8.55
CA PHE A 13 4.46 -11.39 -9.62
C PHE A 13 5.36 -10.14 -9.65
N ARG A 14 5.67 -9.57 -8.49
CA ARG A 14 6.52 -8.39 -8.36
C ARG A 14 7.93 -8.63 -8.88
N VAL A 15 8.53 -9.77 -8.52
CA VAL A 15 9.86 -10.15 -9.02
C VAL A 15 9.83 -10.30 -10.53
N GLN A 16 8.86 -11.02 -11.08
CA GLN A 16 8.69 -11.21 -12.51
C GLN A 16 8.49 -9.87 -13.25
N ALA A 17 7.53 -9.05 -12.80
CA ALA A 17 7.18 -7.80 -13.48
C ALA A 17 8.29 -6.73 -13.41
N ARG A 18 9.25 -6.87 -12.51
CA ARG A 18 10.43 -5.99 -12.41
C ARG A 18 11.67 -6.54 -13.11
N GLY A 19 11.64 -7.79 -13.57
CA GLY A 19 12.71 -8.39 -14.34
C GLY A 19 12.77 -7.85 -15.77
N ALA A 20 13.99 -7.65 -16.30
CA ALA A 20 14.20 -7.19 -17.67
C ALA A 20 13.57 -8.15 -18.69
N GLU A 21 13.66 -9.45 -18.46
CA GLU A 21 13.08 -10.49 -19.30
C GLU A 21 11.57 -10.33 -19.52
N TRP A 22 10.85 -9.79 -18.55
CA TRP A 22 9.42 -9.48 -18.68
C TRP A 22 9.20 -8.06 -19.24
N GLN A 23 9.98 -7.08 -18.75
CA GLN A 23 9.78 -5.67 -19.10
C GLN A 23 10.13 -5.38 -20.56
N GLU A 24 11.21 -5.91 -21.10
CA GLU A 24 11.64 -5.64 -22.48
C GLU A 24 10.61 -6.09 -23.51
N PRO A 25 10.12 -7.35 -23.52
CA PRO A 25 9.08 -7.77 -24.43
C PRO A 25 7.75 -7.02 -24.23
N PHE A 26 7.40 -6.70 -22.97
CA PHE A 26 6.19 -5.94 -22.65
C PHE A 26 6.27 -4.51 -23.21
N LEU A 27 7.39 -3.82 -23.01
CA LEU A 27 7.58 -2.45 -23.47
C LEU A 27 7.70 -2.34 -25.00
N ALA A 28 8.17 -3.38 -25.67
CA ALA A 28 8.23 -3.46 -27.12
C ALA A 28 6.85 -3.58 -27.81
N GLN A 29 5.81 -3.95 -27.05
CA GLN A 29 4.45 -4.07 -27.60
C GLN A 29 3.79 -2.70 -27.85
N PRO A 30 2.84 -2.62 -28.82
CA PRO A 30 2.04 -1.41 -29.02
C PRO A 30 1.30 -0.99 -27.74
N LEU A 31 1.15 0.31 -27.53
CA LEU A 31 0.53 0.86 -26.32
C LEU A 31 -0.89 0.29 -26.05
N ALA A 32 -1.68 0.06 -27.09
CA ALA A 32 -3.02 -0.51 -26.96
C ALA A 32 -3.00 -1.91 -26.34
N VAL A 33 -2.04 -2.75 -26.74
CA VAL A 33 -1.83 -4.10 -26.20
C VAL A 33 -1.40 -4.04 -24.73
N ARG A 34 -0.42 -3.20 -24.42
CA ARG A 34 0.03 -2.99 -23.03
C ARG A 34 -1.10 -2.53 -22.11
N ARG A 35 -1.95 -1.60 -22.58
CA ARG A 35 -3.13 -1.14 -21.85
C ARG A 35 -4.16 -2.25 -21.65
N ALA A 36 -4.37 -3.12 -22.62
CA ALA A 36 -5.28 -4.26 -22.48
C ALA A 36 -4.76 -5.27 -21.43
N GLN A 37 -3.48 -5.62 -21.48
CA GLN A 37 -2.84 -6.50 -20.48
C GLN A 37 -2.89 -5.90 -19.08
N ALA A 38 -2.59 -4.61 -18.92
CA ALA A 38 -2.66 -3.94 -17.62
C ALA A 38 -4.09 -3.92 -17.04
N ARG A 39 -5.12 -3.75 -17.90
CA ARG A 39 -6.52 -3.87 -17.47
C ARG A 39 -6.86 -5.29 -17.01
N GLY A 40 -6.40 -6.32 -17.73
CA GLY A 40 -6.59 -7.71 -17.33
C GLY A 40 -6.01 -8.00 -15.93
N ILE A 41 -4.75 -7.65 -15.70
CA ILE A 41 -4.09 -7.81 -14.39
C ILE A 41 -4.86 -7.08 -13.28
N ARG A 42 -5.36 -5.86 -13.56
CA ARG A 42 -6.17 -5.11 -12.60
C ARG A 42 -7.51 -5.79 -12.29
N GLN A 43 -8.19 -6.32 -13.31
CA GLN A 43 -9.45 -7.06 -13.13
C GLN A 43 -9.27 -8.31 -12.29
N GLU A 44 -8.21 -9.08 -12.51
CA GLU A 44 -7.87 -10.24 -11.68
C GLU A 44 -7.61 -9.85 -10.22
N SER A 45 -6.87 -8.75 -10.00
CA SER A 45 -6.64 -8.21 -8.67
C SER A 45 -7.93 -7.78 -7.97
N GLU A 46 -8.85 -7.12 -8.69
CA GLU A 46 -10.15 -6.73 -8.13
C GLU A 46 -11.05 -7.94 -7.84
N ALA A 47 -11.06 -8.96 -8.70
CA ALA A 47 -11.79 -10.20 -8.46
C ALA A 47 -11.27 -10.92 -7.19
N ARG A 48 -9.96 -10.96 -6.96
CA ARG A 48 -9.38 -11.46 -5.70
C ARG A 48 -9.84 -10.67 -4.48
N LYS A 49 -9.92 -9.35 -4.57
CA LYS A 49 -10.45 -8.52 -3.47
C LYS A 49 -11.89 -8.89 -3.12
N GLN A 50 -12.73 -9.10 -4.13
CA GLN A 50 -14.14 -9.44 -3.94
C GLN A 50 -14.36 -10.87 -3.42
N SER A 51 -13.43 -11.78 -3.63
CA SER A 51 -13.51 -13.16 -3.14
C SER A 51 -13.28 -13.33 -1.64
N GLY A 52 -13.05 -12.24 -0.89
CA GLY A 52 -12.79 -12.28 0.55
C GLY A 52 -11.38 -12.74 0.91
N ALA A 53 -10.45 -12.73 -0.04
CA ALA A 53 -9.05 -13.06 0.23
C ALA A 53 -8.49 -12.17 1.34
N ILE A 54 -7.93 -12.77 2.38
CA ILE A 54 -7.26 -12.04 3.46
C ILE A 54 -5.96 -11.51 2.89
N TYR A 55 -5.87 -10.17 2.79
CA TYR A 55 -4.62 -9.54 2.39
C TYR A 55 -3.60 -9.62 3.52
N ALA A 56 -2.41 -10.07 3.18
CA ALA A 56 -1.27 -10.02 4.07
C ALA A 56 -1.03 -8.60 4.57
N ASP A 57 -0.80 -8.46 5.86
CA ASP A 57 -0.34 -7.20 6.46
C ASP A 57 1.19 -7.13 6.37
N VAL A 58 1.76 -6.02 6.79
CA VAL A 58 3.20 -5.85 6.90
C VAL A 58 3.73 -6.81 7.97
N ASP A 59 4.75 -7.59 7.59
CA ASP A 59 5.47 -8.46 8.53
C ASP A 59 6.21 -7.64 9.59
N GLY A 60 5.90 -7.89 10.86
CA GLY A 60 6.45 -7.13 11.98
C GLY A 60 7.96 -7.24 12.11
N PRO A 61 8.53 -8.46 12.12
CA PRO A 61 9.99 -8.68 12.12
C PRO A 61 10.70 -7.96 10.97
N ALA A 62 10.19 -8.04 9.75
CA ALA A 62 10.79 -7.36 8.60
C ALA A 62 10.72 -5.84 8.74
N ALA A 63 9.62 -5.29 9.25
CA ALA A 63 9.50 -3.86 9.53
C ALA A 63 10.52 -3.39 10.58
N ILE A 64 10.74 -4.18 11.64
CA ILE A 64 11.75 -3.90 12.66
C ILE A 64 13.16 -3.88 12.05
N GLN A 65 13.48 -4.87 11.21
CA GLN A 65 14.78 -4.91 10.52
C GLN A 65 15.02 -3.67 9.66
N TRP A 66 13.99 -3.23 8.89
CA TRP A 66 14.10 -2.05 8.05
C TRP A 66 14.29 -0.76 8.87
N LEU A 67 13.53 -0.61 9.96
CA LEU A 67 13.67 0.54 10.87
C LEU A 67 15.05 0.57 11.49
N THR A 68 15.55 -0.56 11.97
CA THR A 68 16.88 -0.69 12.57
C THR A 68 17.98 -0.33 11.56
N ALA A 69 17.91 -0.88 10.35
CA ALA A 69 18.89 -0.62 9.29
C ALA A 69 18.88 0.86 8.85
N ALA A 70 17.72 1.52 8.89
CA ALA A 70 17.57 2.93 8.54
C ALA A 70 17.85 3.89 9.72
N HIS A 71 18.14 3.39 10.91
CA HIS A 71 18.22 4.18 12.15
C HIS A 71 16.97 5.05 12.38
N ALA A 72 15.80 4.51 12.04
CA ALA A 72 14.51 5.19 12.12
C ALA A 72 13.62 4.56 13.20
N HIS A 73 12.70 5.35 13.74
CA HIS A 73 11.78 4.92 14.81
C HIS A 73 10.35 4.69 14.30
N THR A 74 10.00 5.28 13.16
CA THR A 74 8.64 5.22 12.62
C THR A 74 8.66 4.82 11.15
N LEU A 75 7.95 3.75 10.80
CA LEU A 75 7.65 3.34 9.44
C LEU A 75 6.28 3.87 9.04
N ILE A 76 6.21 4.74 8.04
CA ILE A 76 4.95 5.20 7.46
C ILE A 76 4.74 4.46 6.14
N HIS A 77 3.59 3.81 5.98
CA HIS A 77 3.30 3.06 4.77
C HIS A 77 1.80 3.08 4.41
N GLY A 78 1.50 2.81 3.16
CA GLY A 78 0.15 2.56 2.64
C GLY A 78 -0.05 1.08 2.29
N HIS A 79 -0.79 0.82 1.21
CA HIS A 79 -1.00 -0.47 0.55
C HIS A 79 -1.97 -1.43 1.26
N THR A 80 -1.85 -1.60 2.57
CA THR A 80 -2.66 -2.59 3.30
C THR A 80 -4.10 -2.12 3.58
N HIS A 81 -4.40 -0.84 3.37
CA HIS A 81 -5.72 -0.22 3.60
C HIS A 81 -6.28 -0.48 5.02
N LYS A 82 -5.40 -0.56 6.01
CA LYS A 82 -5.74 -0.77 7.42
C LYS A 82 -5.21 0.39 8.27
N PRO A 83 -5.78 1.61 8.13
CA PRO A 83 -5.24 2.80 8.78
C PRO A 83 -5.22 2.65 10.30
N ALA A 84 -4.03 2.64 10.86
CA ALA A 84 -3.78 2.53 12.30
C ALA A 84 -2.32 2.90 12.63
N SER A 85 -2.04 3.03 13.92
CA SER A 85 -0.67 3.08 14.45
C SER A 85 -0.43 1.83 15.28
N HIS A 86 0.65 1.13 15.00
CA HIS A 86 1.00 -0.14 15.65
C HIS A 86 2.37 -0.02 16.32
N ALA A 87 2.43 -0.27 17.60
CA ALA A 87 3.71 -0.52 18.27
C ALA A 87 4.29 -1.85 17.75
N LEU A 88 5.55 -1.86 17.36
CA LEU A 88 6.26 -3.05 16.91
C LEU A 88 7.10 -3.63 18.06
N THR A 89 7.84 -2.78 18.74
CA THR A 89 8.65 -3.04 19.92
C THR A 89 8.91 -1.71 20.62
N PRO A 90 9.42 -1.67 21.86
CA PRO A 90 9.74 -0.41 22.53
C PRO A 90 10.57 0.52 21.65
N GLY A 91 10.06 1.73 21.40
CA GLY A 91 10.70 2.74 20.57
C GLY A 91 10.53 2.60 19.07
N LEU A 92 9.92 1.51 18.55
CA LEU A 92 9.64 1.34 17.12
C LEU A 92 8.14 1.19 16.85
N GLN A 93 7.65 1.88 15.82
CA GLN A 93 6.24 1.83 15.42
C GLN A 93 6.06 1.84 13.91
N ARG A 94 4.91 1.37 13.46
CA ARG A 94 4.43 1.59 12.08
C ARG A 94 3.12 2.35 12.08
N VAL A 95 2.97 3.23 11.11
CA VAL A 95 1.78 4.04 10.89
C VAL A 95 1.26 3.76 9.48
N VAL A 96 0.06 3.21 9.40
CA VAL A 96 -0.58 2.87 8.13
C VAL A 96 -1.42 4.05 7.65
N LEU A 97 -1.21 4.49 6.42
CA LEU A 97 -1.99 5.56 5.80
C LEU A 97 -3.40 5.07 5.44
N SER A 98 -4.36 5.98 5.49
CA SER A 98 -5.71 5.73 5.00
C SER A 98 -5.75 5.66 3.47
N ASP A 99 -6.67 4.88 2.93
CA ASP A 99 -7.14 5.04 1.56
C ASP A 99 -8.10 6.23 1.46
N TRP A 100 -8.24 6.79 0.26
CA TRP A 100 -9.21 7.81 -0.02
C TRP A 100 -10.35 7.22 -0.86
N ASP A 101 -11.59 7.41 -0.37
CA ASP A 101 -12.79 6.92 -1.02
C ASP A 101 -13.93 7.92 -0.81
N ALA A 102 -14.13 8.78 -1.79
CA ALA A 102 -15.18 9.79 -1.77
C ALA A 102 -16.60 9.20 -1.92
N ALA A 103 -16.70 7.95 -2.42
CA ALA A 103 -17.98 7.26 -2.59
C ALA A 103 -18.39 6.44 -1.36
N ALA A 104 -17.50 6.27 -0.38
CA ALA A 104 -17.83 5.61 0.88
C ALA A 104 -18.86 6.44 1.68
N ASN A 105 -19.60 5.75 2.57
CA ASN A 105 -20.53 6.41 3.49
C ASN A 105 -20.18 6.02 4.95
N PRO A 106 -19.58 6.94 5.77
CA PRO A 106 -19.15 8.30 5.38
C PRO A 106 -17.94 8.30 4.43
N PRO A 107 -17.72 9.36 3.66
CA PRO A 107 -16.53 9.50 2.82
C PRO A 107 -15.24 9.38 3.62
N ARG A 108 -14.24 8.70 3.05
CA ARG A 108 -12.92 8.57 3.69
C ARG A 108 -11.91 9.45 2.97
N ALA A 109 -11.32 10.38 3.71
CA ALA A 109 -10.18 11.17 3.27
C ALA A 109 -9.40 11.61 4.51
N GLU A 110 -8.38 10.86 4.86
CA GLU A 110 -7.52 11.15 6.00
C GLU A 110 -6.10 11.42 5.52
N VAL A 111 -5.48 12.45 6.08
CA VAL A 111 -4.06 12.74 5.88
C VAL A 111 -3.27 12.52 7.16
N LEU A 112 -2.03 12.12 7.03
CA LEU A 112 -1.08 12.09 8.12
C LEU A 112 -0.22 13.35 8.04
N ARG A 113 -0.37 14.24 9.01
CA ARG A 113 0.38 15.49 9.11
C ARG A 113 1.59 15.30 10.01
N LEU A 114 2.78 15.62 9.49
CA LEU A 114 4.02 15.65 10.26
C LEU A 114 4.33 17.09 10.64
N THR A 115 4.52 17.33 11.94
CA THR A 115 4.90 18.62 12.51
C THR A 115 6.08 18.47 13.46
N ALA A 116 6.59 19.56 14.00
CA ALA A 116 7.59 19.52 15.07
C ALA A 116 7.08 18.85 16.37
N GLN A 117 5.76 18.75 16.55
CA GLN A 117 5.11 18.10 17.68
C GLN A 117 4.88 16.60 17.44
N GLY A 118 5.11 16.10 16.22
CA GLY A 118 4.96 14.70 15.84
C GLY A 118 3.97 14.45 14.71
N LEU A 119 3.45 13.23 14.67
CA LEU A 119 2.50 12.75 13.67
C LEU A 119 1.06 12.91 14.17
N GLU A 120 0.21 13.47 13.32
CA GLU A 120 -1.20 13.69 13.60
C GLU A 120 -2.05 13.21 12.43
N ARG A 121 -3.11 12.43 12.72
CA ARG A 121 -4.13 12.07 11.73
C ARG A 121 -5.18 13.16 11.65
N VAL A 122 -5.41 13.66 10.46
CA VAL A 122 -6.38 14.73 10.19
C VAL A 122 -7.40 14.22 9.19
N ASN A 123 -8.67 14.21 9.58
CA ASN A 123 -9.76 13.88 8.67
C ASN A 123 -9.99 15.08 7.73
N TRP A 124 -9.84 14.82 6.42
CA TRP A 124 -10.02 15.82 5.36
C TRP A 124 -11.41 15.77 4.73
N ALA A 125 -12.20 14.73 5.01
CA ALA A 125 -13.53 14.52 4.42
C ALA A 125 -14.50 15.71 4.60
N PRO A 126 -14.55 16.44 5.75
CA PRO A 126 -15.47 17.55 5.93
C PRO A 126 -15.25 18.74 5.00
N MET A 127 -14.12 18.82 4.31
CA MET A 127 -13.83 19.93 3.40
C MET A 127 -14.48 19.78 2.02
N TYR A 128 -14.97 18.59 1.68
CA TYR A 128 -15.66 18.31 0.41
C TYR A 128 -17.15 18.70 0.42
N GLU A 129 -17.73 18.94 1.59
CA GLU A 129 -19.15 19.31 1.72
C GLU A 129 -19.43 20.82 1.52
N ARG A 130 -18.41 21.60 1.16
CA ARG A 130 -18.50 23.07 1.05
C ARG A 130 -18.38 23.62 -0.38
N SER A 131 -18.77 22.82 -1.37
CA SER A 131 -18.77 23.30 -2.77
C SER A 131 -20.15 23.23 -3.36
#